data_4c205769e7f81ad1b3b79b02367b0ec7
#
_entry.id   4c205769e7f81ad1b3b79b02367b0ec7
#
_cell.length_a   1.000
_cell.length_b   1.000
_cell.length_c   1.000
_cell.angle_alpha   90.00
_cell.angle_beta   90.00
_cell.angle_gamma   90.00
#
_symmetry.space_group_name_H-M   'P 1'
#
loop_
_entity.id
_entity.type
_entity.pdbx_description
1 polymer ?
#
loop_
_entity_poly.entity_id
_entity_poly.type
_entity_poly.pdbx_seq_one_letter_code
_entity_poly.pdbx_strand_id
1 'polypeptide(L)'
;MELEVKTLEGGAAGSITVSDEIFGLEPRTDLIHRVVRWQLAKRQVGSHKTLGRSEVTGSTKKFVRQKGSGGARHGNKKAPQFRGGGRAFGPVVRDHGHELPKKVRALGLKHVLSAKAKAESLIIVEDAKAAEAKTKALKSQFSKLGLSSALIIDGAELDQNFALASRNIPHVDVLPVQGINVYDVMRANTLVLTKAAVSALEERFK
;
A
#
# COMPACT_ATOMS: atom_id res chain seq x y z
N MET A 1 1.93 -27.81 -2.95
CA MET A 1 1.84 -27.29 -4.34
C MET A 1 3.25 -27.16 -4.88
N GLU A 2 3.51 -27.63 -6.11
CA GLU A 2 4.85 -27.53 -6.74
C GLU A 2 4.84 -26.39 -7.77
N LEU A 3 5.86 -25.51 -7.73
CA LEU A 3 5.99 -24.37 -8.62
C LEU A 3 7.35 -24.38 -9.31
N GLU A 4 7.37 -23.97 -10.59
CA GLU A 4 8.60 -23.83 -11.36
C GLU A 4 9.42 -22.65 -10.88
N VAL A 5 10.74 -22.86 -10.77
CA VAL A 5 11.69 -21.80 -10.47
C VAL A 5 12.38 -21.39 -11.77
N LYS A 6 12.43 -20.08 -11.98
CA LYS A 6 13.06 -19.47 -13.17
C LYS A 6 14.32 -18.69 -12.79
N THR A 7 15.23 -18.57 -13.73
CA THR A 7 16.32 -17.59 -13.61
C THR A 7 15.83 -16.22 -14.07
N LEU A 8 16.54 -15.13 -13.72
CA LEU A 8 16.23 -13.78 -14.23
C LEU A 8 16.31 -13.67 -15.76
N GLU A 9 16.99 -14.62 -16.40
CA GLU A 9 17.12 -14.71 -17.86
C GLU A 9 15.98 -15.49 -18.53
N GLY A 10 15.05 -16.04 -17.75
CA GLY A 10 13.90 -16.82 -18.23
C GLY A 10 14.17 -18.31 -18.38
N GLY A 11 15.35 -18.80 -18.00
CA GLY A 11 15.67 -20.22 -17.98
C GLY A 11 15.00 -20.94 -16.80
N ALA A 12 14.73 -22.25 -16.95
CA ALA A 12 14.27 -23.08 -15.85
C ALA A 12 15.41 -23.38 -14.88
N ALA A 13 15.18 -23.21 -13.58
CA ALA A 13 16.15 -23.47 -12.50
C ALA A 13 15.67 -24.55 -11.50
N GLY A 14 14.71 -25.41 -11.95
CA GLY A 14 14.16 -26.48 -11.14
C GLY A 14 12.76 -26.18 -10.64
N SER A 15 12.31 -26.90 -9.61
CA SER A 15 11.03 -26.71 -8.95
C SER A 15 11.21 -26.53 -7.44
N ILE A 16 10.23 -25.92 -6.79
CA ILE A 16 10.15 -25.78 -5.33
C ILE A 16 8.77 -26.20 -4.85
N THR A 17 8.73 -26.97 -3.76
CA THR A 17 7.48 -27.31 -3.10
C THR A 17 7.14 -26.24 -2.09
N VAL A 18 5.94 -25.64 -2.22
CA VAL A 18 5.44 -24.60 -1.33
C VAL A 18 4.24 -25.08 -0.52
N SER A 19 4.05 -24.54 0.68
CA SER A 19 2.97 -24.94 1.59
C SER A 19 1.60 -24.53 1.06
N ASP A 20 0.68 -25.47 1.00
CA ASP A 20 -0.73 -25.23 0.61
C ASP A 20 -1.47 -24.37 1.63
N GLU A 21 -1.05 -24.35 2.89
CA GLU A 21 -1.61 -23.47 3.92
C GLU A 21 -1.37 -21.96 3.67
N ILE A 22 -0.42 -21.63 2.79
CA ILE A 22 -0.05 -20.25 2.45
C ILE A 22 -0.44 -19.89 1.02
N PHE A 23 -0.23 -20.82 0.08
CA PHE A 23 -0.41 -20.56 -1.36
C PHE A 23 -1.59 -21.29 -1.98
N GLY A 24 -2.19 -22.28 -1.27
CA GLY A 24 -3.28 -23.12 -1.76
C GLY A 24 -4.67 -22.74 -1.24
N LEU A 25 -4.82 -21.66 -0.48
CA LEU A 25 -6.11 -21.26 0.09
C LEU A 25 -7.08 -20.75 -0.96
N GLU A 26 -8.39 -20.96 -0.76
CA GLU A 26 -9.39 -20.30 -1.56
C GLU A 26 -9.42 -18.78 -1.25
N PRO A 27 -9.22 -17.90 -2.27
CA PRO A 27 -9.11 -16.46 -2.05
C PRO A 27 -10.40 -15.86 -1.49
N ARG A 28 -10.30 -15.18 -0.34
CA ARG A 28 -11.40 -14.42 0.28
C ARG A 28 -11.23 -12.93 0.02
N THR A 29 -12.00 -12.42 -0.92
CA THR A 29 -11.95 -11.01 -1.35
C THR A 29 -12.35 -10.03 -0.25
N ASP A 30 -13.28 -10.41 0.66
CA ASP A 30 -13.70 -9.62 1.80
C ASP A 30 -12.54 -9.33 2.78
N LEU A 31 -11.70 -10.34 3.07
CA LEU A 31 -10.52 -10.18 3.93
C LEU A 31 -9.46 -9.31 3.27
N ILE A 32 -9.18 -9.55 1.99
CA ILE A 32 -8.23 -8.77 1.21
C ILE A 32 -8.65 -7.30 1.20
N HIS A 33 -9.92 -7.01 0.90
CA HIS A 33 -10.46 -5.66 0.90
C HIS A 33 -10.34 -4.97 2.26
N ARG A 34 -10.61 -5.68 3.37
CA ARG A 34 -10.44 -5.14 4.73
C ARG A 34 -9.00 -4.72 5.00
N VAL A 35 -8.02 -5.55 4.61
CA VAL A 35 -6.60 -5.24 4.81
C VAL A 35 -6.16 -4.07 3.94
N VAL A 36 -6.58 -4.03 2.67
CA VAL A 36 -6.29 -2.91 1.76
C VAL A 36 -6.85 -1.60 2.32
N ARG A 37 -8.11 -1.57 2.76
CA ARG A 37 -8.72 -0.39 3.38
C ARG A 37 -7.96 0.06 4.63
N TRP A 38 -7.56 -0.89 5.48
CA TRP A 38 -6.77 -0.59 6.65
C TRP A 38 -5.42 0.05 6.31
N GLN A 39 -4.70 -0.49 5.32
CA GLN A 39 -3.42 0.05 4.88
C GLN A 39 -3.56 1.46 4.29
N LEU A 40 -4.56 1.68 3.44
CA LEU A 40 -4.82 3.00 2.84
C LEU A 40 -5.25 4.03 3.89
N ALA A 41 -6.12 3.66 4.83
CA ALA A 41 -6.53 4.54 5.91
C ALA A 41 -5.34 4.96 6.79
N LYS A 42 -4.42 4.02 7.10
CA LYS A 42 -3.21 4.31 7.87
C LYS A 42 -2.22 5.24 7.15
N ARG A 43 -2.19 5.22 5.82
CA ARG A 43 -1.35 6.13 5.00
C ARG A 43 -1.91 7.55 4.91
N GLN A 44 -3.20 7.74 5.21
CA GLN A 44 -3.88 9.01 5.08
C GLN A 44 -3.53 9.92 6.25
N VAL A 45 -2.85 11.02 5.98
CA VAL A 45 -2.32 11.96 7.00
C VAL A 45 -3.44 12.72 7.71
N GLY A 46 -4.53 13.06 7.02
CA GLY A 46 -5.70 13.74 7.58
C GLY A 46 -5.44 15.17 8.07
N SER A 47 -4.45 15.87 7.52
CA SER A 47 -4.02 17.22 7.94
C SER A 47 -4.89 18.37 7.40
N HIS A 48 -5.88 18.07 6.54
CA HIS A 48 -6.75 19.10 5.97
C HIS A 48 -7.67 19.71 7.03
N LYS A 49 -7.76 21.03 7.03
CA LYS A 49 -8.53 21.79 8.01
C LYS A 49 -9.07 23.08 7.42
N THR A 50 -10.26 23.47 7.86
CA THR A 50 -10.81 24.81 7.66
C THR A 50 -10.96 25.56 8.98
N LEU A 51 -10.87 26.87 8.95
CA LEU A 51 -11.01 27.69 10.16
C LEU A 51 -12.49 27.76 10.61
N GLY A 52 -12.74 27.34 11.83
CA GLY A 52 -14.02 27.52 12.51
C GLY A 52 -14.24 28.96 12.96
N ARG A 53 -15.46 29.31 13.37
CA ARG A 53 -15.80 30.68 13.80
C ARG A 53 -14.97 31.20 14.98
N SER A 54 -14.44 30.33 15.81
CA SER A 54 -13.55 30.69 16.93
C SER A 54 -12.12 30.98 16.47
N GLU A 55 -11.70 30.38 15.38
CA GLU A 55 -10.32 30.42 14.87
C GLU A 55 -10.07 31.56 13.89
N VAL A 56 -11.12 32.02 13.18
CA VAL A 56 -11.02 33.16 12.25
C VAL A 56 -10.64 34.43 13.01
N THR A 57 -9.66 35.15 12.50
CA THR A 57 -9.24 36.44 13.03
C THR A 57 -10.34 37.49 12.81
N GLY A 58 -10.68 38.24 13.84
CA GLY A 58 -11.70 39.30 13.75
C GLY A 58 -12.28 39.63 15.12
N SER A 59 -13.09 40.72 15.17
CA SER A 59 -13.73 41.17 16.40
C SER A 59 -14.77 40.18 16.89
N THR A 60 -14.77 39.91 18.19
CA THR A 60 -15.79 39.12 18.87
C THR A 60 -16.94 40.00 19.39
N LYS A 61 -16.81 41.34 19.28
CA LYS A 61 -17.82 42.30 19.73
C LYS A 61 -19.13 42.07 18.99
N LYS A 62 -20.26 42.17 19.73
CA LYS A 62 -21.60 42.18 19.14
C LYS A 62 -21.72 43.45 18.28
N PHE A 63 -21.97 43.28 16.97
CA PHE A 63 -21.96 44.43 16.03
C PHE A 63 -23.34 45.08 15.82
N VAL A 64 -24.43 44.42 16.23
CA VAL A 64 -25.78 44.95 16.18
C VAL A 64 -26.42 44.88 17.56
N ARG A 65 -27.17 45.92 17.94
CA ARG A 65 -27.93 45.95 19.20
C ARG A 65 -28.95 44.82 19.23
N GLN A 66 -29.29 44.34 20.45
CA GLN A 66 -30.22 43.21 20.63
C GLN A 66 -31.64 43.51 20.15
N LYS A 67 -32.08 44.76 20.29
CA LYS A 67 -33.41 45.28 19.89
C LYS A 67 -33.25 46.64 19.26
N GLY A 68 -34.30 47.12 18.52
CA GLY A 68 -34.37 48.46 17.95
C GLY A 68 -33.63 48.64 16.61
N SER A 69 -33.12 47.55 15.98
CA SER A 69 -32.44 47.61 14.67
C SER A 69 -33.33 47.19 13.49
N GLY A 70 -34.53 46.66 13.74
CA GLY A 70 -35.43 46.13 12.70
C GLY A 70 -34.91 44.87 11.98
N GLY A 71 -33.62 44.49 12.19
CA GLY A 71 -32.99 43.36 11.54
C GLY A 71 -32.87 42.12 12.43
N ALA A 72 -32.31 41.05 11.87
CA ALA A 72 -32.07 39.81 12.61
C ALA A 72 -31.03 40.00 13.74
N ARG A 73 -31.19 39.24 14.80
CA ARG A 73 -30.27 39.27 15.96
C ARG A 73 -28.99 38.53 15.62
N HIS A 74 -27.87 39.22 15.72
CA HIS A 74 -26.54 38.64 15.45
C HIS A 74 -25.58 38.88 16.62
N GLY A 75 -24.68 37.95 16.83
CA GLY A 75 -23.55 38.09 17.74
C GLY A 75 -22.37 38.82 17.09
N ASN A 76 -21.36 38.07 16.70
CA ASN A 76 -20.18 38.62 16.03
C ASN A 76 -20.18 38.34 14.52
N LYS A 77 -19.33 39.05 13.78
CA LYS A 77 -19.18 38.89 12.33
C LYS A 77 -18.42 37.62 11.89
N LYS A 78 -17.86 36.81 12.83
CA LYS A 78 -17.17 35.58 12.55
C LYS A 78 -18.14 34.40 12.28
N ALA A 79 -19.43 34.58 12.46
CA ALA A 79 -20.42 33.52 12.23
C ALA A 79 -20.46 33.08 10.74
N PRO A 80 -20.75 31.81 10.46
CA PRO A 80 -20.67 31.24 9.10
C PRO A 80 -21.57 31.91 8.04
N GLN A 81 -22.66 32.53 8.46
CA GLN A 81 -23.57 33.23 7.56
C GLN A 81 -22.99 34.55 7.00
N PHE A 82 -21.90 35.06 7.58
CA PHE A 82 -21.30 36.28 7.11
C PHE A 82 -20.11 35.99 6.17
N ARG A 83 -19.93 36.88 5.20
CA ARG A 83 -18.78 36.83 4.30
C ARG A 83 -17.52 37.03 5.13
N GLY A 84 -16.53 36.11 4.97
CA GLY A 84 -15.32 36.08 5.79
C GLY A 84 -15.50 35.47 7.17
N GLY A 85 -16.69 34.93 7.48
CA GLY A 85 -16.91 34.15 8.70
C GLY A 85 -16.28 32.74 8.63
N GLY A 86 -16.24 32.04 9.77
CA GLY A 86 -15.71 30.69 9.86
C GLY A 86 -16.57 29.67 9.14
N ARG A 87 -15.96 28.56 8.73
CA ARG A 87 -16.69 27.44 8.09
C ARG A 87 -17.49 26.66 9.13
N ALA A 88 -18.80 26.45 8.88
CA ALA A 88 -19.60 25.49 9.63
C ALA A 88 -19.34 24.09 9.09
N PHE A 89 -19.15 23.08 9.94
CA PHE A 89 -18.95 21.68 9.53
C PHE A 89 -17.90 21.46 8.45
N GLY A 90 -16.84 22.27 8.46
CA GLY A 90 -15.71 22.07 7.56
C GLY A 90 -14.83 20.90 8.02
N PRO A 91 -13.90 20.45 7.17
CA PRO A 91 -12.94 19.43 7.55
C PRO A 91 -12.10 19.88 8.74
N VAL A 92 -11.82 18.93 9.63
CA VAL A 92 -10.94 19.10 10.80
C VAL A 92 -9.84 18.07 10.74
N VAL A 93 -8.67 18.42 11.28
CA VAL A 93 -7.56 17.47 11.39
C VAL A 93 -8.02 16.25 12.20
N ARG A 94 -7.89 15.06 11.61
CA ARG A 94 -8.24 13.81 12.26
C ARG A 94 -7.36 12.67 11.77
N ASP A 95 -7.13 11.69 12.60
CA ASP A 95 -6.57 10.40 12.18
C ASP A 95 -7.66 9.60 11.44
N HIS A 96 -7.28 9.01 10.30
CA HIS A 96 -8.11 8.09 9.52
C HIS A 96 -7.80 6.63 9.83
N GLY A 97 -6.74 6.37 10.58
CA GLY A 97 -6.31 5.03 10.98
C GLY A 97 -7.38 4.32 11.81
N HIS A 98 -7.43 3.01 11.67
CA HIS A 98 -8.21 2.13 12.51
C HIS A 98 -7.43 0.86 12.78
N GLU A 99 -7.78 0.13 13.81
CA GLU A 99 -7.11 -1.11 14.16
C GLU A 99 -7.67 -2.30 13.37
N LEU A 100 -6.78 -3.23 13.02
CA LEU A 100 -7.14 -4.52 12.44
C LEU A 100 -6.35 -5.62 13.19
N PRO A 101 -7.01 -6.68 13.69
CA PRO A 101 -6.36 -7.75 14.41
C PRO A 101 -5.18 -8.37 13.65
N LYS A 102 -4.10 -8.69 14.36
CA LYS A 102 -2.89 -9.29 13.75
C LYS A 102 -3.20 -10.56 12.95
N LYS A 103 -4.06 -11.44 13.49
CA LYS A 103 -4.48 -12.68 12.80
C LYS A 103 -5.18 -12.41 11.48
N VAL A 104 -6.05 -11.38 11.41
CA VAL A 104 -6.75 -11.00 10.17
C VAL A 104 -5.78 -10.46 9.12
N ARG A 105 -4.76 -9.69 9.54
CA ARG A 105 -3.72 -9.18 8.63
C ARG A 105 -2.86 -10.32 8.04
N ALA A 106 -2.46 -11.28 8.89
CA ALA A 106 -1.71 -12.46 8.45
C ALA A 106 -2.54 -13.32 7.48
N LEU A 107 -3.81 -13.57 7.84
CA LEU A 107 -4.74 -14.33 6.99
C LEU A 107 -4.99 -13.63 5.64
N GLY A 108 -5.17 -12.29 5.65
CA GLY A 108 -5.29 -11.51 4.42
C GLY A 108 -4.08 -11.62 3.50
N LEU A 109 -2.85 -11.67 4.05
CA LEU A 109 -1.65 -11.87 3.25
C LEU A 109 -1.59 -13.29 2.65
N LYS A 110 -1.93 -14.34 3.41
CA LYS A 110 -2.04 -15.71 2.89
C LYS A 110 -3.03 -15.79 1.71
N HIS A 111 -4.22 -15.19 1.84
CA HIS A 111 -5.22 -15.19 0.78
C HIS A 111 -4.79 -14.43 -0.49
N VAL A 112 -4.00 -13.35 -0.36
CA VAL A 112 -3.46 -12.63 -1.52
C VAL A 112 -2.41 -13.46 -2.24
N LEU A 113 -1.50 -14.13 -1.51
CA LEU A 113 -0.51 -15.04 -2.09
C LEU A 113 -1.20 -16.19 -2.85
N SER A 114 -2.20 -16.80 -2.23
CA SER A 114 -3.02 -17.84 -2.87
C SER A 114 -3.77 -17.33 -4.10
N ALA A 115 -4.29 -16.09 -4.07
CA ALA A 115 -4.95 -15.47 -5.22
C ALA A 115 -3.98 -15.29 -6.41
N LYS A 116 -2.75 -14.86 -6.13
CA LYS A 116 -1.70 -14.73 -7.16
C LYS A 116 -1.26 -16.07 -7.72
N ALA A 117 -1.14 -17.09 -6.88
CA ALA A 117 -0.83 -18.46 -7.31
C ALA A 117 -1.95 -19.04 -8.20
N LYS A 118 -3.22 -18.91 -7.78
CA LYS A 118 -4.39 -19.39 -8.53
C LYS A 118 -4.57 -18.68 -9.88
N ALA A 119 -4.18 -17.40 -9.97
CA ALA A 119 -4.25 -16.60 -11.19
C ALA A 119 -3.00 -16.78 -12.09
N GLU A 120 -2.10 -17.72 -11.78
CA GLU A 120 -0.83 -17.95 -12.50
C GLU A 120 0.03 -16.69 -12.65
N SER A 121 -0.19 -15.72 -11.76
CA SER A 121 0.54 -14.45 -11.71
C SER A 121 1.64 -14.40 -10.64
N LEU A 122 2.01 -15.59 -10.13
CA LEU A 122 3.14 -15.81 -9.22
C LEU A 122 4.29 -16.46 -9.98
N ILE A 123 5.46 -15.84 -9.93
CA ILE A 123 6.70 -16.37 -10.51
C ILE A 123 7.71 -16.54 -9.39
N ILE A 124 8.39 -17.70 -9.35
CA ILE A 124 9.48 -17.91 -8.42
C ILE A 124 10.80 -17.81 -9.20
N VAL A 125 11.70 -16.97 -8.69
CA VAL A 125 13.06 -16.83 -9.23
C VAL A 125 14.08 -17.38 -8.25
N GLU A 126 15.20 -17.80 -8.77
CA GLU A 126 16.28 -18.34 -7.95
C GLU A 126 16.84 -17.27 -7.01
N ASP A 127 17.35 -16.18 -7.57
CA ASP A 127 17.92 -15.04 -6.87
C ASP A 127 17.57 -13.73 -7.57
N ALA A 128 17.52 -12.62 -6.81
CA ALA A 128 17.34 -11.26 -7.33
C ALA A 128 18.65 -10.48 -7.22
N LYS A 129 19.69 -10.91 -7.95
CA LYS A 129 21.02 -10.28 -7.95
C LYS A 129 21.35 -9.70 -9.32
N ALA A 130 22.02 -8.54 -9.33
CA ALA A 130 22.53 -7.91 -10.53
C ALA A 130 24.06 -7.69 -10.43
N ALA A 131 24.79 -8.10 -11.45
CA ALA A 131 26.25 -7.89 -11.49
C ALA A 131 26.60 -6.40 -11.49
N GLU A 132 25.81 -5.58 -12.20
CA GLU A 132 25.99 -4.14 -12.31
C GLU A 132 24.66 -3.41 -12.08
N ALA A 133 24.73 -2.19 -11.53
CA ALA A 133 23.56 -1.34 -11.31
C ALA A 133 23.08 -0.66 -12.61
N LYS A 134 22.81 -1.45 -13.68
CA LYS A 134 22.37 -0.96 -14.99
C LYS A 134 20.89 -1.30 -15.26
N THR A 135 20.05 -0.28 -15.35
CA THR A 135 18.61 -0.41 -15.66
C THR A 135 18.34 -1.06 -17.01
N LYS A 136 19.18 -0.80 -18.03
CA LYS A 136 19.01 -1.35 -19.40
C LYS A 136 19.12 -2.87 -19.42
N ALA A 137 20.10 -3.44 -18.72
CA ALA A 137 20.30 -4.87 -18.62
C ALA A 137 19.09 -5.53 -17.91
N LEU A 138 18.70 -4.99 -16.75
CA LEU A 138 17.58 -5.51 -15.96
C LEU A 138 16.24 -5.41 -16.72
N LYS A 139 16.00 -4.31 -17.45
CA LYS A 139 14.79 -4.17 -18.29
C LYS A 139 14.74 -5.24 -19.39
N SER A 140 15.88 -5.61 -19.99
CA SER A 140 15.94 -6.70 -20.97
C SER A 140 15.58 -8.04 -20.35
N GLN A 141 16.07 -8.33 -19.13
CA GLN A 141 15.74 -9.55 -18.38
C GLN A 141 14.25 -9.60 -18.03
N PHE A 142 13.68 -8.51 -17.54
CA PHE A 142 12.23 -8.43 -17.24
C PHE A 142 11.35 -8.61 -18.48
N SER A 143 11.80 -8.10 -19.64
CA SER A 143 11.05 -8.33 -20.88
C SER A 143 11.04 -9.79 -21.30
N LYS A 144 12.11 -10.54 -21.06
CA LYS A 144 12.18 -12.00 -21.31
C LYS A 144 11.24 -12.78 -20.37
N LEU A 145 11.07 -12.33 -19.12
CA LEU A 145 10.14 -12.89 -18.15
C LEU A 145 8.68 -12.42 -18.35
N GLY A 146 8.42 -11.50 -19.29
CA GLY A 146 7.09 -10.93 -19.52
C GLY A 146 6.61 -9.98 -18.42
N LEU A 147 7.52 -9.41 -17.62
CA LEU A 147 7.18 -8.52 -16.51
C LEU A 147 6.94 -7.10 -17.00
N SER A 148 5.68 -6.65 -16.97
CA SER A 148 5.28 -5.27 -17.27
C SER A 148 4.99 -4.46 -16.00
N SER A 149 4.33 -5.06 -15.02
CA SER A 149 4.05 -4.50 -13.70
C SER A 149 4.27 -5.62 -12.68
N ALA A 150 5.34 -5.49 -11.91
CA ALA A 150 5.79 -6.55 -11.01
C ALA A 150 6.19 -6.02 -9.64
N LEU A 151 5.85 -6.79 -8.62
CA LEU A 151 6.41 -6.65 -7.29
C LEU A 151 7.39 -7.81 -7.05
N ILE A 152 8.63 -7.49 -6.79
CA ILE A 152 9.69 -8.46 -6.54
C ILE A 152 9.98 -8.48 -5.05
N ILE A 153 9.89 -9.65 -4.43
CA ILE A 153 10.19 -9.84 -3.01
C ILE A 153 11.43 -10.71 -2.91
N ASP A 154 12.43 -10.16 -2.29
CA ASP A 154 13.68 -10.88 -1.99
C ASP A 154 13.76 -11.26 -0.52
N GLY A 155 14.84 -11.91 -0.12
CA GLY A 155 15.12 -12.31 1.25
C GLY A 155 15.15 -11.17 2.26
N ALA A 156 15.89 -11.34 3.34
CA ALA A 156 15.99 -10.32 4.40
C ALA A 156 16.77 -9.08 3.94
N GLU A 157 17.78 -9.26 3.10
CA GLU A 157 18.64 -8.19 2.57
C GLU A 157 18.51 -8.15 1.04
N LEU A 158 18.37 -6.94 0.52
CA LEU A 158 18.31 -6.70 -0.92
C LEU A 158 19.72 -6.50 -1.48
N ASP A 159 19.98 -7.06 -2.66
CA ASP A 159 21.18 -6.71 -3.42
C ASP A 159 21.13 -5.23 -3.84
N GLN A 160 22.18 -4.49 -3.46
CA GLN A 160 22.28 -3.06 -3.72
C GLN A 160 22.24 -2.72 -5.21
N ASN A 161 22.97 -3.50 -6.04
CA ASN A 161 23.00 -3.28 -7.47
C ASN A 161 21.63 -3.52 -8.10
N PHE A 162 20.92 -4.57 -7.69
CA PHE A 162 19.59 -4.88 -8.16
C PHE A 162 18.57 -3.80 -7.74
N ALA A 163 18.62 -3.34 -6.49
CA ALA A 163 17.75 -2.27 -5.97
C ALA A 163 17.99 -0.94 -6.72
N LEU A 164 19.23 -0.57 -6.99
CA LEU A 164 19.57 0.63 -7.75
C LEU A 164 19.15 0.53 -9.23
N ALA A 165 19.30 -0.65 -9.86
CA ALA A 165 18.92 -0.88 -11.24
C ALA A 165 17.39 -0.89 -11.43
N SER A 166 16.62 -1.41 -10.47
CA SER A 166 15.17 -1.58 -10.56
C SER A 166 14.37 -0.31 -10.23
N ARG A 167 14.83 0.53 -9.30
CA ARG A 167 14.05 1.67 -8.77
C ARG A 167 13.61 2.69 -9.82
N ASN A 168 14.29 2.79 -10.97
CA ASN A 168 13.93 3.68 -12.06
C ASN A 168 13.04 3.04 -13.13
N ILE A 169 12.70 1.76 -12.98
CA ILE A 169 11.81 1.08 -13.93
C ILE A 169 10.37 1.32 -13.48
N PRO A 170 9.52 1.94 -14.33
CA PRO A 170 8.12 2.20 -13.96
C PRO A 170 7.37 0.89 -13.71
N HIS A 171 6.48 0.91 -12.73
CA HIS A 171 5.63 -0.22 -12.33
C HIS A 171 6.37 -1.47 -11.82
N VAL A 172 7.64 -1.34 -11.49
CA VAL A 172 8.41 -2.40 -10.82
C VAL A 172 8.85 -1.89 -9.46
N ASP A 173 8.46 -2.62 -8.43
CA ASP A 173 8.87 -2.36 -7.04
C ASP A 173 9.61 -3.58 -6.49
N VAL A 174 10.63 -3.32 -5.68
CA VAL A 174 11.44 -4.37 -5.01
C VAL A 174 11.38 -4.14 -3.51
N LEU A 175 11.01 -5.18 -2.77
CA LEU A 175 10.88 -5.12 -1.32
C LEU A 175 11.58 -6.33 -0.66
N PRO A 176 12.14 -6.16 0.53
CA PRO A 176 12.55 -7.29 1.35
C PRO A 176 11.31 -8.03 1.88
N VAL A 177 11.48 -9.28 2.29
CA VAL A 177 10.38 -10.11 2.81
C VAL A 177 9.64 -9.47 4.00
N GLN A 178 10.32 -8.67 4.84
CA GLN A 178 9.70 -7.94 5.93
C GLN A 178 8.73 -6.85 5.44
N GLY A 179 8.99 -6.28 4.25
CA GLY A 179 8.20 -5.22 3.63
C GLY A 179 6.97 -5.72 2.87
N ILE A 180 6.80 -7.03 2.67
CA ILE A 180 5.65 -7.56 1.93
C ILE A 180 4.33 -7.13 2.56
N ASN A 181 3.43 -6.64 1.74
CA ASN A 181 2.13 -6.17 2.17
C ASN A 181 1.04 -6.43 1.12
N VAL A 182 -0.22 -6.51 1.58
CA VAL A 182 -1.36 -6.88 0.74
C VAL A 182 -1.62 -5.87 -0.37
N TYR A 183 -1.49 -4.57 -0.08
CA TYR A 183 -1.79 -3.52 -1.06
C TYR A 183 -0.84 -3.56 -2.26
N ASP A 184 0.47 -3.65 -2.03
CA ASP A 184 1.45 -3.65 -3.11
C ASP A 184 1.39 -4.94 -3.92
N VAL A 185 1.16 -6.10 -3.28
CA VAL A 185 0.93 -7.38 -3.98
C VAL A 185 -0.30 -7.32 -4.89
N MET A 186 -1.40 -6.69 -4.43
CA MET A 186 -2.61 -6.56 -5.25
C MET A 186 -2.46 -5.52 -6.37
N ARG A 187 -1.67 -4.47 -6.14
CA ARG A 187 -1.44 -3.41 -7.13
C ARG A 187 -0.62 -3.91 -8.33
N ALA A 188 0.38 -4.72 -8.09
CA ALA A 188 1.21 -5.31 -9.13
C ALA A 188 0.45 -6.42 -9.88
N ASN A 189 0.65 -6.52 -11.19
CA ASN A 189 0.06 -7.59 -11.99
C ASN A 189 0.71 -8.94 -11.65
N THR A 190 2.04 -8.97 -11.61
CA THR A 190 2.82 -10.17 -11.33
C THR A 190 3.54 -10.04 -9.98
N LEU A 191 3.50 -11.09 -9.18
CA LEU A 191 4.29 -11.22 -7.97
C LEU A 191 5.49 -12.12 -8.26
N VAL A 192 6.69 -11.63 -7.98
CA VAL A 192 7.93 -12.40 -8.13
C VAL A 192 8.52 -12.64 -6.74
N LEU A 193 8.76 -13.89 -6.37
CA LEU A 193 9.38 -14.27 -5.11
C LEU A 193 10.71 -14.95 -5.39
N THR A 194 11.75 -14.64 -4.62
CA THR A 194 12.97 -15.44 -4.61
C THR A 194 12.79 -16.71 -3.77
N LYS A 195 13.60 -17.73 -3.98
CA LYS A 195 13.62 -18.93 -3.12
C LYS A 195 13.80 -18.56 -1.65
N ALA A 196 14.68 -17.60 -1.36
CA ALA A 196 14.93 -17.10 -0.02
C ALA A 196 13.66 -16.44 0.60
N ALA A 197 12.93 -15.66 -0.20
CA ALA A 197 11.69 -15.04 0.24
C ALA A 197 10.60 -16.08 0.55
N VAL A 198 10.47 -17.14 -0.26
CA VAL A 198 9.49 -18.22 -0.01
C VAL A 198 9.79 -18.91 1.33
N SER A 199 11.03 -19.32 1.56
CA SER A 199 11.42 -19.96 2.82
C SER A 199 11.17 -19.07 4.04
N ALA A 200 11.50 -17.77 3.94
CA ALA A 200 11.25 -16.80 5.00
C ALA A 200 9.75 -16.54 5.25
N LEU A 201 8.91 -16.58 4.20
CA LEU A 201 7.46 -16.47 4.35
C LEU A 201 6.87 -17.70 5.04
N GLU A 202 7.33 -18.90 4.70
CA GLU A 202 6.90 -20.13 5.36
C GLU A 202 7.27 -20.13 6.83
N GLU A 203 8.47 -19.69 7.17
CA GLU A 203 8.90 -19.54 8.56
C GLU A 203 8.07 -18.51 9.34
N ARG A 204 7.77 -17.38 8.71
CA ARG A 204 6.93 -16.32 9.31
C ARG A 204 5.50 -16.76 9.62
N PHE A 205 4.96 -17.71 8.88
CA PHE A 205 3.56 -18.14 9.01
C PHE A 205 3.38 -19.45 9.78
N LYS A 206 4.45 -20.10 10.17
CA LYS A 206 4.43 -21.19 11.17
C LYS A 206 4.07 -20.62 12.54
#